data_1e71a9228f879a89bd0e040001790ba4
#
_entry.id   1e71a9228f879a89bd0e040001790ba4
#
_cell.length_a   1.000
_cell.length_b   1.000
_cell.length_c   1.000
_cell.angle_alpha   90.00
_cell.angle_beta   90.00
_cell.angle_gamma   90.00
#
_symmetry.space_group_name_H-M   'P 1'
#
loop_
_entity.id
_entity.type
_entity.pdbx_description
1 polymer ?
#
loop_
_entity_poly.entity_id
_entity_poly.type
_entity_poly.pdbx_seq_one_letter_code
_entity_poly.pdbx_strand_id
1 'polypeptide(L)'
;MMPALRYRGFRWWAMADLVLGRREQASLVFEQMLREFPGDAYALASKAHLQAQGGDRTAALLTMESLLAQHGQVGAYWFNFGYLLEEAGDWPRAESAFRRATEMSPQLDRAWYGLGLVLIRLQRLDEAVAALKRNTQLQPMSPYGWYQLARVHVDRHDPDEARRIIRHLQRFEPKVAAQLVRETGLSVELAG
;
A
#
# COMPACT_ATOMS: atom_id res chain seq x y z
N MET A 1 15.20 1.35 -37.14
CA MET A 1 14.80 2.39 -36.15
C MET A 1 15.41 2.03 -34.82
N MET A 2 16.16 2.94 -34.14
CA MET A 2 16.90 2.60 -32.91
C MET A 2 15.96 2.12 -31.80
N PRO A 3 16.27 1.05 -31.05
CA PRO A 3 15.42 0.50 -29.97
C PRO A 3 14.95 1.55 -28.96
N ALA A 4 15.84 2.50 -28.64
CA ALA A 4 15.54 3.59 -27.71
C ALA A 4 14.41 4.54 -28.18
N LEU A 5 14.30 4.82 -29.47
CA LEU A 5 13.22 5.65 -30.04
C LEU A 5 11.88 4.93 -29.98
N ARG A 6 11.87 3.61 -30.28
CA ARG A 6 10.66 2.79 -30.18
C ARG A 6 10.18 2.67 -28.74
N TYR A 7 11.09 2.45 -27.79
CA TYR A 7 10.79 2.42 -26.37
C TYR A 7 10.13 3.72 -25.87
N ARG A 8 10.72 4.87 -26.24
CA ARG A 8 10.15 6.19 -25.90
C ARG A 8 8.78 6.40 -26.54
N GLY A 9 8.60 5.92 -27.78
CA GLY A 9 7.33 5.95 -28.50
C GLY A 9 6.24 5.18 -27.74
N PHE A 10 6.48 3.95 -27.33
CA PHE A 10 5.53 3.16 -26.56
C PHE A 10 5.11 3.85 -25.26
N ARG A 11 6.08 4.37 -24.50
CA ARG A 11 5.77 5.10 -23.26
C ARG A 11 4.90 6.32 -23.51
N TRP A 12 5.18 7.04 -24.56
CA TRP A 12 4.42 8.25 -24.91
C TRP A 12 2.97 7.90 -25.32
N TRP A 13 2.80 6.88 -26.16
CA TRP A 13 1.49 6.40 -26.58
C TRP A 13 0.68 5.87 -25.41
N ALA A 14 1.26 5.01 -24.60
CA ALA A 14 0.58 4.48 -23.41
C ALA A 14 0.16 5.60 -22.45
N MET A 15 1.03 6.57 -22.20
CA MET A 15 0.69 7.71 -21.34
C MET A 15 -0.43 8.58 -21.93
N ALA A 16 -0.42 8.83 -23.23
CA ALA A 16 -1.49 9.59 -23.91
C ALA A 16 -2.84 8.88 -23.78
N ASP A 17 -2.88 7.56 -24.00
CA ASP A 17 -4.10 6.79 -23.84
C ASP A 17 -4.60 6.76 -22.39
N LEU A 18 -3.71 6.65 -21.40
CA LEU A 18 -4.07 6.72 -19.97
C LEU A 18 -4.68 8.09 -19.61
N VAL A 19 -4.08 9.18 -20.07
CA VAL A 19 -4.58 10.55 -19.84
C VAL A 19 -5.95 10.76 -20.48
N LEU A 20 -6.17 10.16 -21.64
CA LEU A 20 -7.46 10.20 -22.35
C LEU A 20 -8.50 9.20 -21.82
N GLY A 21 -8.16 8.44 -20.76
CA GLY A 21 -9.04 7.41 -20.18
C GLY A 21 -9.19 6.15 -21.02
N ARG A 22 -8.39 5.99 -22.07
CA ARG A 22 -8.44 4.87 -23.03
C ARG A 22 -7.65 3.68 -22.50
N ARG A 23 -8.15 3.06 -21.40
CA ARG A 23 -7.43 1.99 -20.67
C ARG A 23 -7.15 0.76 -21.51
N GLU A 24 -8.09 0.34 -22.35
CA GLU A 24 -7.92 -0.82 -23.24
C GLU A 24 -6.80 -0.58 -24.25
N GLN A 25 -6.76 0.60 -24.86
CA GLN A 25 -5.70 0.97 -25.81
C GLN A 25 -4.34 1.03 -25.12
N ALA A 26 -4.27 1.64 -23.92
CA ALA A 26 -3.05 1.65 -23.13
C ALA A 26 -2.58 0.21 -22.79
N SER A 27 -3.49 -0.70 -22.46
CA SER A 27 -3.16 -2.12 -22.20
C SER A 27 -2.54 -2.79 -23.43
N LEU A 28 -3.11 -2.56 -24.61
CA LEU A 28 -2.56 -3.09 -25.87
C LEU A 28 -1.15 -2.54 -26.17
N VAL A 29 -0.91 -1.26 -25.87
CA VAL A 29 0.41 -0.64 -26.02
C VAL A 29 1.41 -1.29 -25.06
N PHE A 30 1.05 -1.54 -23.79
CA PHE A 30 1.92 -2.25 -22.86
C PHE A 30 2.19 -3.69 -23.28
N GLU A 31 1.21 -4.39 -23.82
CA GLU A 31 1.43 -5.73 -24.38
C GLU A 31 2.41 -5.73 -25.56
N GLN A 32 2.26 -4.75 -26.46
CA GLN A 32 3.18 -4.61 -27.58
C GLN A 32 4.59 -4.24 -27.08
N MET A 33 4.68 -3.36 -26.09
CA MET A 33 5.94 -3.01 -25.45
C MET A 33 6.62 -4.24 -24.83
N LEU A 34 5.87 -5.11 -24.13
CA LEU A 34 6.39 -6.33 -23.53
C LEU A 34 6.79 -7.40 -24.53
N ARG A 35 6.23 -7.41 -25.75
CA ARG A 35 6.74 -8.29 -26.83
C ARG A 35 8.14 -7.89 -27.31
N GLU A 36 8.46 -6.61 -27.28
CA GLU A 36 9.78 -6.10 -27.67
C GLU A 36 10.76 -6.00 -26.50
N PHE A 37 10.24 -5.76 -25.30
CA PHE A 37 10.99 -5.57 -24.05
C PHE A 37 10.35 -6.41 -22.93
N PRO A 38 10.50 -7.75 -22.93
CA PRO A 38 9.75 -8.66 -22.04
C PRO A 38 9.94 -8.41 -20.55
N GLY A 39 11.07 -7.81 -20.15
CA GLY A 39 11.38 -7.53 -18.74
C GLY A 39 11.17 -6.08 -18.36
N ASP A 40 10.51 -5.26 -19.17
CA ASP A 40 10.37 -3.84 -18.84
C ASP A 40 9.49 -3.61 -17.62
N ALA A 41 10.12 -3.09 -16.57
CA ALA A 41 9.48 -2.88 -15.27
C ALA A 41 8.30 -1.90 -15.33
N TYR A 42 8.41 -0.86 -16.16
CA TYR A 42 7.34 0.13 -16.31
C TYR A 42 6.11 -0.48 -16.98
N ALA A 43 6.32 -1.25 -18.05
CA ALA A 43 5.23 -1.91 -18.77
C ALA A 43 4.55 -2.98 -17.92
N LEU A 44 5.34 -3.83 -17.21
CA LEU A 44 4.80 -4.84 -16.29
C LEU A 44 3.98 -4.21 -15.15
N ALA A 45 4.53 -3.19 -14.48
CA ALA A 45 3.83 -2.51 -13.38
C ALA A 45 2.55 -1.84 -13.85
N SER A 46 2.59 -1.17 -15.01
CA SER A 46 1.43 -0.49 -15.58
C SER A 46 0.36 -1.47 -16.04
N LYS A 47 0.76 -2.59 -16.67
CA LYS A 47 -0.17 -3.66 -17.06
C LYS A 47 -0.85 -4.27 -15.85
N ALA A 48 -0.11 -4.62 -14.80
CA ALA A 48 -0.68 -5.17 -13.57
C ALA A 48 -1.69 -4.19 -12.93
N HIS A 49 -1.36 -2.90 -12.92
CA HIS A 49 -2.27 -1.87 -12.41
C HIS A 49 -3.58 -1.78 -13.22
N LEU A 50 -3.50 -1.80 -14.57
CA LEU A 50 -4.69 -1.78 -15.42
C LEU A 50 -5.55 -3.04 -15.26
N GLN A 51 -4.92 -4.22 -15.15
CA GLN A 51 -5.61 -5.48 -14.88
C GLN A 51 -6.37 -5.44 -13.56
N ALA A 52 -5.73 -4.94 -12.49
CA ALA A 52 -6.37 -4.76 -11.19
C ALA A 52 -7.56 -3.79 -11.25
N GLN A 53 -7.40 -2.64 -11.92
CA GLN A 53 -8.49 -1.68 -12.12
C GLN A 53 -9.64 -2.23 -12.97
N GLY A 54 -9.34 -3.12 -13.92
CA GLY A 54 -10.33 -3.84 -14.72
C GLY A 54 -11.01 -5.00 -14.00
N GLY A 55 -10.61 -5.30 -12.75
CA GLY A 55 -11.17 -6.38 -11.96
C GLY A 55 -10.50 -7.75 -12.17
N ASP A 56 -9.56 -7.86 -13.11
CA ASP A 56 -8.80 -9.10 -13.33
C ASP A 56 -7.63 -9.21 -12.34
N ARG A 57 -7.98 -9.50 -11.08
CA ARG A 57 -7.00 -9.64 -10.01
C ARG A 57 -6.02 -10.78 -10.24
N THR A 58 -6.48 -11.87 -10.83
CA THR A 58 -5.63 -13.04 -11.11
C THR A 58 -4.53 -12.68 -12.11
N ALA A 59 -4.87 -12.05 -13.21
CA ALA A 59 -3.88 -11.59 -14.19
C ALA A 59 -2.94 -10.53 -13.58
N ALA A 60 -3.46 -9.61 -12.76
CA ALA A 60 -2.65 -8.62 -12.08
C ALA A 60 -1.60 -9.25 -11.16
N LEU A 61 -1.98 -10.24 -10.35
CA LEU A 61 -1.06 -10.98 -9.47
C LEU A 61 0.03 -11.71 -10.28
N LEU A 62 -0.33 -12.44 -11.34
CA LEU A 62 0.63 -13.12 -12.21
C LEU A 62 1.61 -12.14 -12.86
N THR A 63 1.12 -10.99 -13.30
CA THR A 63 1.97 -9.94 -13.90
C THR A 63 2.91 -9.35 -12.85
N MET A 64 2.45 -9.15 -11.62
CA MET A 64 3.31 -8.68 -10.51
C MET A 64 4.34 -9.73 -10.11
N GLU A 65 4.01 -11.00 -10.09
CA GLU A 65 4.99 -12.09 -9.85
C GLU A 65 6.10 -12.09 -10.92
N SER A 66 5.75 -11.92 -12.18
CA SER A 66 6.73 -11.76 -13.27
C SER A 66 7.62 -10.52 -13.09
N LEU A 67 7.04 -9.40 -12.67
CA LEU A 67 7.78 -8.18 -12.35
C LEU A 67 8.77 -8.41 -11.19
N LEU A 68 8.31 -9.03 -10.11
CA LEU A 68 9.13 -9.28 -8.93
C LEU A 68 10.25 -10.28 -9.18
N ALA A 69 10.05 -11.27 -10.05
CA ALA A 69 11.09 -12.22 -10.45
C ALA A 69 12.30 -11.53 -11.08
N GLN A 70 12.09 -10.41 -11.77
CA GLN A 70 13.14 -9.67 -12.48
C GLN A 70 13.61 -8.42 -11.71
N HIS A 71 12.75 -7.81 -10.92
CA HIS A 71 12.97 -6.51 -10.25
C HIS A 71 12.66 -6.56 -8.75
N GLY A 72 12.90 -7.69 -8.10
CA GLY A 72 12.58 -7.92 -6.68
C GLY A 72 13.37 -7.08 -5.68
N GLN A 73 14.30 -6.22 -6.14
CA GLN A 73 15.02 -5.29 -5.27
C GLN A 73 14.29 -3.96 -5.05
N VAL A 74 13.13 -3.77 -5.68
CA VAL A 74 12.34 -2.53 -5.61
C VAL A 74 11.18 -2.70 -4.64
N GLY A 75 11.29 -2.11 -3.44
CA GLY A 75 10.27 -2.24 -2.38
C GLY A 75 8.88 -1.76 -2.79
N ALA A 76 8.79 -0.78 -3.69
CA ALA A 76 7.50 -0.30 -4.20
C ALA A 76 6.73 -1.39 -4.98
N TYR A 77 7.42 -2.31 -5.67
CA TYR A 77 6.75 -3.42 -6.37
C TYR A 77 6.22 -4.46 -5.38
N TRP A 78 6.98 -4.75 -4.32
CA TRP A 78 6.50 -5.59 -3.23
C TRP A 78 5.30 -4.99 -2.51
N PHE A 79 5.30 -3.67 -2.29
CA PHE A 79 4.14 -2.96 -1.74
C PHE A 79 2.90 -3.12 -2.63
N ASN A 80 3.03 -2.89 -3.94
CA ASN A 80 1.91 -3.03 -4.87
C ASN A 80 1.38 -4.47 -4.92
N PHE A 81 2.27 -5.46 -4.87
CA PHE A 81 1.89 -6.87 -4.80
C PHE A 81 1.16 -7.21 -3.50
N GLY A 82 1.67 -6.72 -2.36
CA GLY A 82 1.03 -6.88 -1.05
C GLY A 82 -0.38 -6.27 -1.02
N TYR A 83 -0.54 -5.11 -1.60
CA TYR A 83 -1.84 -4.45 -1.73
C TYR A 83 -2.85 -5.28 -2.54
N LEU A 84 -2.43 -5.83 -3.68
CA LEU A 84 -3.30 -6.70 -4.49
C LEU A 84 -3.68 -8.00 -3.77
N LEU A 85 -2.75 -8.58 -3.01
CA LEU A 85 -3.00 -9.76 -2.19
C LEU A 85 -3.96 -9.45 -1.03
N GLU A 86 -3.80 -8.29 -0.39
CA GLU A 86 -4.71 -7.81 0.65
C GLU A 86 -6.14 -7.67 0.09
N GLU A 87 -6.31 -7.03 -1.07
CA GLU A 87 -7.61 -6.92 -1.73
C GLU A 87 -8.20 -8.28 -2.16
N ALA A 88 -7.35 -9.27 -2.42
CA ALA A 88 -7.75 -10.64 -2.71
C ALA A 88 -8.09 -11.46 -1.45
N GLY A 89 -7.80 -10.94 -0.25
CA GLY A 89 -7.99 -11.64 1.03
C GLY A 89 -6.91 -12.66 1.34
N ASP A 90 -5.82 -12.69 0.59
CA ASP A 90 -4.66 -13.56 0.85
C ASP A 90 -3.71 -12.91 1.87
N TRP A 91 -4.17 -12.85 3.12
CA TRP A 91 -3.46 -12.18 4.22
C TRP A 91 -2.05 -12.72 4.46
N PRO A 92 -1.78 -14.05 4.43
CA PRO A 92 -0.43 -14.57 4.65
C PRO A 92 0.57 -14.15 3.57
N ARG A 93 0.16 -14.16 2.30
CA ARG A 93 1.03 -13.70 1.22
C ARG A 93 1.17 -12.19 1.21
N ALA A 94 0.12 -11.44 1.54
CA ALA A 94 0.16 -9.99 1.67
C ALA A 94 1.15 -9.56 2.78
N GLU A 95 1.14 -10.23 3.94
CA GLU A 95 2.13 -10.01 5.00
C GLU A 95 3.56 -10.18 4.47
N SER A 96 3.82 -11.31 3.82
CA SER A 96 5.15 -11.60 3.27
C SER A 96 5.61 -10.52 2.29
N ALA A 97 4.71 -10.06 1.42
CA ALA A 97 5.00 -9.02 0.45
C ALA A 97 5.26 -7.66 1.13
N PHE A 98 4.45 -7.25 2.11
CA PHE A 98 4.69 -6.00 2.84
C PHE A 98 5.98 -6.04 3.67
N ARG A 99 6.35 -7.19 4.28
CA ARG A 99 7.64 -7.35 4.94
C ARG A 99 8.79 -7.13 3.96
N ARG A 100 8.74 -7.75 2.78
CA ARG A 100 9.73 -7.51 1.73
C ARG A 100 9.78 -6.05 1.30
N ALA A 101 8.63 -5.39 1.19
CA ALA A 101 8.57 -3.96 0.88
C ALA A 101 9.27 -3.12 1.94
N THR A 102 9.07 -3.41 3.24
CA THR A 102 9.71 -2.68 4.34
C THR A 102 11.20 -2.99 4.48
N GLU A 103 11.66 -4.19 4.13
CA GLU A 103 13.08 -4.57 4.08
C GLU A 103 13.81 -3.81 2.94
N MET A 104 13.23 -3.82 1.73
CA MET A 104 13.83 -3.17 0.56
C MET A 104 13.74 -1.63 0.61
N SER A 105 12.70 -1.11 1.24
CA SER A 105 12.42 0.33 1.30
C SER A 105 11.92 0.73 2.70
N PRO A 106 12.81 0.82 3.72
CA PRO A 106 12.42 1.11 5.11
C PRO A 106 11.75 2.47 5.33
N GLN A 107 11.85 3.37 4.37
CA GLN A 107 11.20 4.69 4.38
C GLN A 107 9.84 4.72 3.66
N LEU A 108 9.40 3.59 3.12
CA LEU A 108 8.10 3.48 2.44
C LEU A 108 7.00 3.33 3.51
N ASP A 109 6.49 4.45 3.98
CA ASP A 109 5.46 4.56 5.04
C ASP A 109 4.22 3.70 4.76
N ARG A 110 3.76 3.67 3.50
CA ARG A 110 2.60 2.88 3.08
C ARG A 110 2.81 1.38 3.25
N ALA A 111 4.05 0.88 3.11
CA ALA A 111 4.34 -0.54 3.33
C ALA A 111 4.21 -0.91 4.82
N TRP A 112 4.66 -0.03 5.72
CA TRP A 112 4.48 -0.21 7.15
C TRP A 112 3.01 -0.15 7.57
N TYR A 113 2.24 0.75 6.95
CA TYR A 113 0.79 0.83 7.17
C TYR A 113 0.08 -0.45 6.72
N GLY A 114 0.31 -0.90 5.47
CA GLY A 114 -0.27 -2.14 4.94
C GLY A 114 0.11 -3.37 5.77
N LEU A 115 1.39 -3.47 6.19
CA LEU A 115 1.83 -4.53 7.11
C LEU A 115 1.04 -4.50 8.42
N GLY A 116 0.86 -3.32 9.01
CA GLY A 116 0.06 -3.15 10.22
C GLY A 116 -1.38 -3.63 10.05
N LEU A 117 -2.03 -3.27 8.96
CA LEU A 117 -3.41 -3.69 8.67
C LEU A 117 -3.54 -5.20 8.52
N VAL A 118 -2.64 -5.82 7.77
CA VAL A 118 -2.66 -7.27 7.57
C VAL A 118 -2.38 -8.01 8.87
N LEU A 119 -1.46 -7.53 9.70
CA LEU A 119 -1.19 -8.12 11.02
C LEU A 119 -2.40 -8.02 11.97
N ILE A 120 -3.18 -6.95 11.90
CA ILE A 120 -4.47 -6.85 12.61
C ILE A 120 -5.43 -7.97 12.13
N ARG A 121 -5.56 -8.16 10.82
CA ARG A 121 -6.40 -9.23 10.25
C ARG A 121 -5.96 -10.63 10.71
N LEU A 122 -4.65 -10.83 10.86
CA LEU A 122 -4.05 -12.07 11.35
C LEU A 122 -4.05 -12.19 12.88
N GLN A 123 -4.62 -11.24 13.60
CA GLN A 123 -4.67 -11.18 15.08
C GLN A 123 -3.29 -11.14 15.74
N ARG A 124 -2.28 -10.68 15.03
CA ARG A 124 -0.89 -10.52 15.52
C ARG A 124 -0.69 -9.08 16.00
N LEU A 125 -1.42 -8.72 17.05
CA LEU A 125 -1.59 -7.34 17.50
C LEU A 125 -0.28 -6.68 17.96
N ASP A 126 0.65 -7.40 18.59
CA ASP A 126 1.94 -6.85 19.02
C ASP A 126 2.80 -6.41 17.84
N GLU A 127 2.83 -7.22 16.79
CA GLU A 127 3.55 -6.90 15.57
C GLU A 127 2.87 -5.77 14.79
N ALA A 128 1.54 -5.73 14.79
CA ALA A 128 0.78 -4.63 14.21
C ALA A 128 1.12 -3.29 14.87
N VAL A 129 1.23 -3.27 16.21
CA VAL A 129 1.69 -2.07 16.96
C VAL A 129 3.08 -1.64 16.49
N ALA A 130 4.03 -2.56 16.35
CA ALA A 130 5.37 -2.23 15.89
C ALA A 130 5.38 -1.62 14.47
N ALA A 131 4.65 -2.21 13.54
CA ALA A 131 4.53 -1.73 12.17
C ALA A 131 3.85 -0.35 12.09
N LEU A 132 2.74 -0.17 12.81
CA LEU A 132 2.00 1.10 12.84
C LEU A 132 2.79 2.21 13.55
N LYS A 133 3.54 1.91 14.61
CA LYS A 133 4.48 2.87 15.24
C LYS A 133 5.53 3.34 14.22
N ARG A 134 6.06 2.44 13.40
CA ARG A 134 6.99 2.84 12.35
C ARG A 134 6.32 3.71 11.30
N ASN A 135 5.10 3.40 10.90
CA ASN A 135 4.31 4.24 9.98
C ASN A 135 4.10 5.64 10.55
N THR A 136 3.69 5.77 11.83
CA THR A 136 3.45 7.09 12.48
C THR A 136 4.75 7.90 12.66
N GLN A 137 5.90 7.26 12.81
CA GLN A 137 7.21 7.95 12.82
C GLN A 137 7.55 8.54 11.44
N LEU A 138 7.20 7.83 10.35
CA LEU A 138 7.44 8.28 8.99
C LEU A 138 6.44 9.34 8.54
N GLN A 139 5.22 9.27 9.04
CA GLN A 139 4.11 10.17 8.70
C GLN A 139 3.41 10.70 9.98
N PRO A 140 4.10 11.54 10.79
CA PRO A 140 3.60 11.94 12.11
C PRO A 140 2.31 12.77 12.06
N MET A 141 2.06 13.47 10.95
CA MET A 141 0.85 14.29 10.76
C MET A 141 -0.25 13.58 9.97
N SER A 142 -0.06 12.31 9.58
CA SER A 142 -1.10 11.52 8.93
C SER A 142 -1.97 10.83 9.99
N PRO A 143 -3.29 11.05 10.02
CA PRO A 143 -4.14 10.47 11.06
C PRO A 143 -4.35 8.97 10.92
N TYR A 144 -4.15 8.41 9.74
CA TYR A 144 -4.51 7.01 9.45
C TYR A 144 -3.74 6.00 10.30
N GLY A 145 -2.42 6.14 10.39
CA GLY A 145 -1.59 5.27 11.23
C GLY A 145 -1.91 5.40 12.71
N TRP A 146 -2.11 6.61 13.20
CA TRP A 146 -2.50 6.88 14.59
C TRP A 146 -3.88 6.31 14.92
N TYR A 147 -4.84 6.44 14.02
CA TYR A 147 -6.17 5.86 14.19
C TYR A 147 -6.11 4.35 14.36
N GLN A 148 -5.42 3.65 13.48
CA GLN A 148 -5.28 2.20 13.58
C GLN A 148 -4.49 1.79 14.82
N LEU A 149 -3.44 2.53 15.16
CA LEU A 149 -2.64 2.26 16.35
C LEU A 149 -3.47 2.39 17.64
N ALA A 150 -4.33 3.41 17.75
CA ALA A 150 -5.23 3.54 18.88
C ALA A 150 -6.20 2.36 18.98
N ARG A 151 -6.79 1.94 17.88
CA ARG A 151 -7.70 0.79 17.83
C ARG A 151 -7.02 -0.51 18.25
N VAL A 152 -5.81 -0.76 17.75
CA VAL A 152 -5.03 -1.95 18.15
C VAL A 152 -4.75 -1.96 19.65
N HIS A 153 -4.46 -0.80 20.26
CA HIS A 153 -4.28 -0.73 21.72
C HIS A 153 -5.58 -1.02 22.49
N VAL A 154 -6.75 -0.63 21.96
CA VAL A 154 -8.05 -1.03 22.53
C VAL A 154 -8.24 -2.56 22.44
N ASP A 155 -7.96 -3.14 21.27
CA ASP A 155 -8.09 -4.59 21.04
C ASP A 155 -7.13 -5.41 21.94
N ARG A 156 -6.00 -4.82 22.33
CA ARG A 156 -5.02 -5.39 23.27
C ARG A 156 -5.38 -5.15 24.75
N HIS A 157 -6.52 -4.55 25.04
CA HIS A 157 -6.91 -4.14 26.39
C HIS A 157 -5.93 -3.17 27.05
N ASP A 158 -5.34 -2.28 26.26
CA ASP A 158 -4.42 -1.22 26.69
C ASP A 158 -5.08 0.18 26.48
N PRO A 159 -6.09 0.52 27.29
CA PRO A 159 -6.84 1.74 27.11
C PRO A 159 -6.04 3.02 27.40
N ASP A 160 -4.98 2.92 28.21
CA ASP A 160 -4.20 4.10 28.57
C ASP A 160 -3.35 4.59 27.39
N GLU A 161 -2.73 3.67 26.66
CA GLU A 161 -2.00 4.04 25.46
C GLU A 161 -2.97 4.50 24.35
N ALA A 162 -4.14 3.88 24.23
CA ALA A 162 -5.18 4.37 23.32
C ALA A 162 -5.60 5.82 23.65
N ARG A 163 -5.86 6.16 24.93
CA ARG A 163 -6.16 7.53 25.36
C ARG A 163 -5.03 8.50 25.03
N ARG A 164 -3.77 8.07 25.23
CA ARG A 164 -2.60 8.89 24.90
C ARG A 164 -2.56 9.24 23.41
N ILE A 165 -2.83 8.28 22.54
CA ILE A 165 -2.89 8.48 21.09
C ILE A 165 -4.06 9.38 20.71
N ILE A 166 -5.23 9.22 21.32
CA ILE A 166 -6.40 10.09 21.09
C ILE A 166 -6.07 11.54 21.47
N ARG A 167 -5.42 11.79 22.62
CA ARG A 167 -4.95 13.14 23.00
C ARG A 167 -3.95 13.71 21.99
N HIS A 168 -3.07 12.87 21.44
CA HIS A 168 -2.16 13.31 20.40
C HIS A 168 -2.91 13.76 19.14
N LEU A 169 -3.87 12.95 18.68
CA LEU A 169 -4.73 13.28 17.52
C LEU A 169 -5.56 14.55 17.73
N GLN A 170 -6.03 14.82 18.95
CA GLN A 170 -6.80 16.04 19.23
C GLN A 170 -6.07 17.33 18.84
N ARG A 171 -4.71 17.33 18.84
CA ARG A 171 -3.89 18.51 18.54
C ARG A 171 -3.84 18.87 17.06
N PHE A 172 -4.03 17.92 16.14
CA PHE A 172 -3.94 18.18 14.70
C PHE A 172 -5.10 17.62 13.88
N GLU A 173 -5.78 16.57 14.36
CA GLU A 173 -6.94 15.95 13.71
C GLU A 173 -8.08 15.72 14.71
N PRO A 174 -8.70 16.78 15.25
CA PRO A 174 -9.71 16.67 16.32
C PRO A 174 -10.95 15.88 15.89
N LYS A 175 -11.29 15.87 14.59
CA LYS A 175 -12.42 15.08 14.07
C LYS A 175 -12.16 13.57 14.17
N VAL A 176 -10.95 13.14 13.86
CA VAL A 176 -10.53 11.73 13.96
C VAL A 176 -10.47 11.31 15.43
N ALA A 177 -9.94 12.16 16.31
CA ALA A 177 -9.93 11.91 17.74
C ALA A 177 -11.36 11.76 18.30
N ALA A 178 -12.29 12.64 17.92
CA ALA A 178 -13.69 12.55 18.32
C ALA A 178 -14.38 11.28 17.78
N GLN A 179 -14.01 10.83 16.59
CA GLN A 179 -14.49 9.56 16.04
C GLN A 179 -14.02 8.39 16.90
N LEU A 180 -12.73 8.32 17.25
CA LEU A 180 -12.18 7.27 18.12
C LEU A 180 -12.86 7.24 19.49
N VAL A 181 -13.09 8.41 20.11
CA VAL A 181 -13.82 8.50 21.38
C VAL A 181 -15.20 7.86 21.27
N ARG A 182 -15.95 8.16 20.20
CA ARG A 182 -17.29 7.56 19.98
C ARG A 182 -17.23 6.05 19.75
N GLU A 183 -16.25 5.58 18.97
CA GLU A 183 -16.13 4.16 18.62
C GLU A 183 -15.62 3.31 19.78
N THR A 184 -14.73 3.84 20.59
CA THR A 184 -14.07 3.08 21.68
C THR A 184 -14.71 3.29 23.05
N GLY A 185 -15.54 4.33 23.22
CA GLY A 185 -16.08 4.74 24.52
C GLY A 185 -15.05 5.34 25.47
N LEU A 186 -13.82 5.55 25.04
CA LEU A 186 -12.74 6.09 25.86
C LEU A 186 -12.87 7.61 25.97
N SER A 187 -13.31 8.11 27.13
CA SER A 187 -13.27 9.54 27.43
C SER A 187 -11.83 10.02 27.58
N VAL A 188 -11.54 11.17 27.01
CA VAL A 188 -10.23 11.85 27.10
C VAL A 188 -10.50 13.28 27.55
N GLU A 189 -10.02 13.65 28.71
CA GLU A 189 -10.08 15.05 29.16
C GLU A 189 -9.20 15.89 28.23
N LEU A 190 -9.74 17.02 27.79
CA LEU A 190 -8.96 18.03 27.07
C LEU A 190 -7.90 18.55 28.05
N ALA A 191 -6.63 18.38 27.72
CA ALA A 191 -5.58 19.10 28.42
C ALA A 191 -5.84 20.58 28.18
N GLY A 192 -6.22 21.27 29.26
CA GLY A 192 -6.41 22.71 29.28
C GLY A 192 -5.15 23.51 28.93
#